data_32532e97c9108628d90d3b113d3a9faf
#
_entry.id   32532e97c9108628d90d3b113d3a9faf
#
_cell.length_a   1.000
_cell.length_b   1.000
_cell.length_c   1.000
_cell.angle_alpha   90.00
_cell.angle_beta   90.00
_cell.angle_gamma   90.00
#
_symmetry.space_group_name_H-M   'P 1'
#
loop_
_entity.id
_entity.type
_entity.pdbx_description
1 polymer ?
#
loop_
_entity_poly.entity_id
_entity_poly.type
_entity_poly.pdbx_seq_one_letter_code
_entity_poly.pdbx_strand_id
1 'polypeptide(L)' 'MPTLKTKIHELRKERKMQQSELAELVGVRRETIGNLENGKYNPSLKLAMDIAKVFDKPVEYVFQFEEDNNE' A
#
# COMPACT_ATOMS: atom_id res chain seq x y z
N MET A 1 19.07 -1.03 4.89
CA MET A 1 17.70 -0.93 5.45
C MET A 1 16.70 -1.41 4.43
N PRO A 2 15.76 -2.24 4.84
CA PRO A 2 14.72 -2.64 3.87
C PRO A 2 13.86 -1.46 3.47
N THR A 3 13.45 -1.46 2.23
CA THR A 3 12.59 -0.42 1.68
C THR A 3 11.23 -1.02 1.37
N LEU A 4 10.17 -0.36 1.82
CA LEU A 4 8.83 -0.83 1.54
C LEU A 4 8.48 -0.54 0.09
N LYS A 5 8.04 -1.58 -0.61
CA LYS A 5 7.53 -1.48 -1.97
C LYS A 5 6.09 -1.93 -1.96
N THR A 6 5.23 -1.23 -2.68
CA THR A 6 3.82 -1.60 -2.74
C THR A 6 3.35 -1.66 -4.17
N LYS A 7 2.26 -2.39 -4.36
CA LYS A 7 1.57 -2.43 -5.64
C LYS A 7 0.25 -1.65 -5.60
N ILE A 8 0.11 -0.80 -4.60
CA ILE A 8 -1.14 -0.06 -4.41
C ILE A 8 -1.46 0.79 -5.63
N HIS A 9 -0.46 1.51 -6.12
CA HIS A 9 -0.67 2.40 -7.26
C HIS A 9 -1.17 1.63 -8.48
N GLU A 10 -0.51 0.53 -8.82
CA GLU A 10 -0.91 -0.29 -9.97
C GLU A 10 -2.30 -0.86 -9.80
N LEU A 11 -2.58 -1.37 -8.59
CA LEU A 11 -3.89 -1.97 -8.32
C LEU A 11 -5.01 -0.93 -8.41
N ARG A 12 -4.73 0.28 -7.92
CA ARG A 12 -5.70 1.37 -8.04
C ARG A 12 -5.94 1.72 -9.50
N LYS A 13 -4.85 1.83 -10.27
CA LYS A 13 -4.94 2.21 -11.67
C LYS A 13 -5.77 1.20 -12.46
N GLU A 14 -5.59 -0.07 -12.18
CA GLU A 14 -6.37 -1.11 -12.82
C GLU A 14 -7.85 -0.95 -12.59
N ARG A 15 -8.23 -0.41 -11.44
CA ARG A 15 -9.63 -0.22 -11.07
C ARG A 15 -10.11 1.20 -11.29
N LYS A 16 -9.26 2.05 -11.85
CA LYS A 16 -9.56 3.47 -12.04
C LYS A 16 -9.98 4.11 -10.73
N MET A 17 -9.28 3.75 -9.67
CA MET A 17 -9.57 4.19 -8.31
C MET A 17 -8.60 5.29 -7.91
N GLN A 18 -9.11 6.36 -7.32
CA GLN A 18 -8.27 7.44 -6.84
C GLN A 18 -7.77 7.15 -5.42
N GLN A 19 -6.70 7.84 -5.03
CA GLN A 19 -6.17 7.70 -3.68
C GLN A 19 -7.23 8.00 -2.62
N SER A 20 -8.03 9.04 -2.86
CA SER A 20 -9.08 9.41 -1.90
C SER A 20 -10.13 8.33 -1.76
N GLU A 21 -10.45 7.62 -2.84
CA GLU A 21 -11.41 6.53 -2.77
C GLU A 21 -10.88 5.39 -1.91
N LEU A 22 -9.64 5.01 -2.13
CA LEU A 22 -9.04 3.95 -1.31
C LEU A 22 -8.97 4.38 0.14
N ALA A 23 -8.56 5.62 0.38
CA ALA A 23 -8.46 6.14 1.74
C ALA A 23 -9.80 6.02 2.47
N GLU A 24 -10.87 6.37 1.79
CA GLU A 24 -12.20 6.30 2.37
C GLU A 24 -12.59 4.86 2.69
N LEU A 25 -12.27 3.94 1.79
CA LEU A 25 -12.62 2.54 1.98
C LEU A 25 -11.94 1.92 3.19
N VAL A 26 -10.73 2.36 3.50
CA VAL A 26 -9.98 1.77 4.61
C VAL A 26 -9.87 2.71 5.82
N GLY A 27 -10.56 3.87 5.77
CA GLY A 27 -10.70 4.72 6.94
C GLY A 27 -9.46 5.52 7.31
N VAL A 28 -8.68 5.97 6.32
CA VAL A 28 -7.52 6.80 6.57
C VAL A 28 -7.57 8.03 5.68
N ARG A 29 -6.61 8.91 5.85
CA ARG A 29 -6.52 10.11 5.02
C ARG A 29 -5.86 9.80 3.68
N ARG A 30 -6.16 10.62 2.67
CA ARG A 30 -5.55 10.47 1.36
C ARG A 30 -4.02 10.52 1.45
N GLU A 31 -3.49 11.41 2.28
CA GLU A 31 -2.02 11.52 2.44
C GLU A 31 -1.41 10.21 2.93
N THR A 32 -2.16 9.48 3.74
CA THR A 32 -1.68 8.18 4.22
C THR A 32 -1.48 7.22 3.06
N ILE A 33 -2.44 7.19 2.14
CA ILE A 33 -2.31 6.34 0.97
C ILE A 33 -1.12 6.78 0.11
N GLY A 34 -0.98 8.10 -0.11
CA GLY A 34 0.14 8.62 -0.87
C GLY A 34 1.48 8.24 -0.25
N ASN A 35 1.59 8.38 1.06
CA ASN A 35 2.83 8.03 1.75
C ASN A 35 3.13 6.54 1.67
N LEU A 36 2.10 5.70 1.76
CA LEU A 36 2.28 4.26 1.59
C LEU A 36 2.79 3.93 0.19
N GLU A 37 2.20 4.55 -0.82
CA GLU A 37 2.61 4.27 -2.20
C GLU A 37 4.04 4.68 -2.46
N ASN A 38 4.51 5.69 -1.74
CA ASN A 38 5.89 6.16 -1.88
C ASN A 38 6.86 5.47 -0.91
N GLY A 39 6.38 4.51 -0.15
CA GLY A 39 7.23 3.76 0.78
C GLY A 39 7.73 4.58 1.95
N LYS A 40 7.00 5.63 2.33
CA LYS A 40 7.49 6.57 3.33
C LYS A 40 7.20 6.15 4.76
N TYR A 41 6.31 5.21 4.96
CA TYR A 41 6.14 4.63 6.28
C TYR A 41 5.47 3.27 6.16
N ASN A 42 5.58 2.49 7.23
CA ASN A 42 5.02 1.14 7.24
C ASN A 42 3.60 1.18 7.76
N PRO A 43 2.66 0.50 7.09
CA PRO A 43 1.30 0.46 7.59
C PRO A 43 1.19 -0.41 8.84
N SER A 44 0.17 -0.15 9.65
CA SER A 44 -0.20 -1.10 10.67
C SER A 44 -0.65 -2.40 10.01
N LEU A 45 -0.61 -3.49 10.76
CA LEU A 45 -1.07 -4.76 10.23
C LEU A 45 -2.53 -4.66 9.78
N LYS A 46 -3.36 -4.00 10.58
CA LYS A 46 -4.77 -3.85 10.22
C LYS A 46 -4.95 -3.10 8.92
N LEU A 47 -4.23 -2.00 8.76
CA LEU A 47 -4.34 -1.20 7.53
C LEU A 47 -3.88 -2.01 6.32
N ALA A 48 -2.77 -2.73 6.46
CA ALA A 48 -2.26 -3.57 5.37
C ALA A 48 -3.27 -4.63 4.97
N MET A 49 -3.89 -5.26 5.95
CA MET A 49 -4.90 -6.29 5.67
C MET A 49 -6.14 -5.71 5.02
N ASP A 50 -6.56 -4.53 5.48
CA ASP A 50 -7.75 -3.88 4.91
C ASP A 50 -7.51 -3.50 3.45
N ILE A 51 -6.34 -2.97 3.14
CA ILE A 51 -5.99 -2.60 1.76
C ILE A 51 -5.95 -3.84 0.89
N ALA A 52 -5.31 -4.90 1.36
CA ALA A 52 -5.23 -6.14 0.61
C ALA A 52 -6.62 -6.68 0.30
N LYS A 53 -7.54 -6.56 1.25
CA LYS A 53 -8.91 -7.00 1.07
C LYS A 53 -9.62 -6.21 -0.03
N VAL A 54 -9.41 -4.90 -0.07
CA VAL A 54 -10.02 -4.06 -1.10
C VAL A 54 -9.66 -4.58 -2.49
N PHE A 55 -8.40 -5.01 -2.66
CA PHE A 55 -7.92 -5.45 -3.95
C PHE A 55 -8.01 -6.96 -4.16
N ASP A 56 -8.53 -7.68 -3.16
CA ASP A 56 -8.67 -9.14 -3.24
C ASP A 56 -7.34 -9.82 -3.54
N LYS A 57 -6.30 -9.38 -2.85
CA LYS A 57 -4.95 -9.92 -2.99
C LYS A 57 -4.38 -10.20 -1.61
N PRO A 58 -3.44 -11.14 -1.51
CA PRO A 58 -2.78 -11.35 -0.22
C PRO A 58 -1.91 -10.15 0.14
N VAL A 59 -1.71 -9.95 1.44
CA VAL A 59 -0.90 -8.83 1.92
C VAL A 59 0.49 -8.87 1.29
N GLU A 60 1.08 -10.05 1.17
CA GLU A 60 2.42 -10.21 0.62
C GLU A 60 2.52 -9.81 -0.84
N TYR A 61 1.42 -9.85 -1.57
CA TYR A 61 1.41 -9.37 -2.94
C TYR A 61 1.43 -7.85 -2.98
N VAL A 62 0.67 -7.22 -2.09
CA VAL A 62 0.51 -5.77 -2.10
C VAL A 62 1.72 -5.08 -1.47
N PHE A 63 2.27 -5.66 -0.42
CA PHE A 63 3.36 -5.05 0.35
C PHE A 63 4.56 -5.97 0.37
N GLN A 64 5.72 -5.44 0.01
CA GLN A 64 6.97 -6.19 0.01
C GLN A 64 8.08 -5.32 0.53
N PHE A 65 9.07 -5.93 1.15
CA PHE A 65 10.28 -5.22 1.55
C PHE A 65 11.42 -5.68 0.69
N GLU A 66 12.12 -4.73 0.09
CA GLU A 66 13.35 -5.02 -0.64
C GLU A 66 14.53 -4.77 0.28
N GLU A 67 15.40 -5.76 0.37
CA GLU A 67 16.61 -5.58 1.14
C GLU A 67 17.56 -4.67 0.40
N ASP A 68 18.25 -3.87 1.19
CA ASP A 68 19.26 -2.99 0.66
C ASP A 68 20.56 -3.78 0.60
N ASN A 69 20.92 -4.25 -0.57
CA ASN A 69 22.09 -5.11 -0.74
C ASN A 69 23.33 -4.32 -0.99
N ASN A 70 23.68 -3.45 -0.09
CA ASN A 70 24.93 -2.71 -0.18
C ASN A 70 26.05 -3.50 0.44
N GLU A 71 26.62 -4.33 -0.31
CA GLU A 71 27.73 -5.11 0.17
C GLU A 71 29.04 -4.39 0.03
#